data_5197dce9c646e185683898c91ded3357
#
_entry.id   5197dce9c646e185683898c91ded3357
#
_cell.length_a   1.000
_cell.length_b   1.000
_cell.length_c   1.000
_cell.angle_alpha   90.00
_cell.angle_beta   90.00
_cell.angle_gamma   90.00
#
_symmetry.space_group_name_H-M   'P 1'
#
loop_
_entity.id
_entity.type
_entity.pdbx_description
1 polymer ?
#
loop_
_entity_poly.entity_id
_entity_poly.type
_entity_poly.pdbx_seq_one_letter_code
_entity_poly.pdbx_strand_id
1 'polypeptide(L)'
;MEVGCGKGKFTAETAQINPDVLLIAVERCREAMVVAMEKARDMGLTNVYYIDMDVAEIENIFAPGEIDRLFINFPDPWPRKKNAKRRLTHRGFLDKYCRVVREGGEFHFKTDNAPLFAFSLEEFAACGLETKNVTDDLHRDGPVGIMTGYEEKFYALGTPIHRCEVVCKPFVLPKEETTKEEPREA
;
A
#
# COMPACT_ATOMS: atom_id res chain seq x y z
N MET A 1 6.61 -7.53 -0.23
CA MET A 1 5.21 -7.88 0.14
C MET A 1 4.24 -6.91 -0.52
N GLU A 2 3.06 -7.37 -0.98
CA GLU A 2 1.96 -6.49 -1.41
C GLU A 2 0.78 -6.61 -0.46
N VAL A 3 0.25 -5.48 -0.01
CA VAL A 3 -0.90 -5.38 0.89
C VAL A 3 -2.15 -5.03 0.07
N GLY A 4 -3.18 -5.88 0.14
CA GLY A 4 -4.37 -5.75 -0.68
C GLY A 4 -4.10 -6.14 -2.14
N CYS A 5 -3.52 -7.31 -2.38
CA CYS A 5 -3.10 -7.73 -3.72
C CYS A 5 -4.28 -7.95 -4.69
N GLY A 6 -5.51 -7.99 -4.22
CA GLY A 6 -6.70 -8.22 -5.03
C GLY A 6 -6.57 -9.51 -5.86
N LYS A 7 -6.75 -9.39 -7.18
CA LYS A 7 -6.63 -10.51 -8.14
C LYS A 7 -5.17 -10.81 -8.56
N GLY A 8 -4.17 -10.25 -7.87
CA GLY A 8 -2.77 -10.65 -7.91
C GLY A 8 -1.99 -10.37 -9.19
N LYS A 9 -2.47 -9.47 -10.08
CA LYS A 9 -1.73 -9.15 -11.31
C LYS A 9 -0.34 -8.60 -11.01
N PHE A 10 -0.27 -7.56 -10.17
CA PHE A 10 0.99 -6.90 -9.82
C PHE A 10 1.94 -7.87 -9.11
N THR A 11 1.44 -8.62 -8.12
CA THR A 11 2.25 -9.63 -7.41
C THR A 11 2.83 -10.67 -8.38
N ALA A 12 1.98 -11.26 -9.25
CA ALA A 12 2.39 -12.32 -10.16
C ALA A 12 3.44 -11.85 -11.17
N GLU A 13 3.20 -10.70 -11.82
CA GLU A 13 4.17 -10.15 -12.80
C GLU A 13 5.46 -9.69 -12.12
N THR A 14 5.38 -9.14 -10.89
CA THR A 14 6.56 -8.79 -10.09
C THR A 14 7.39 -10.04 -9.74
N ALA A 15 6.73 -11.13 -9.35
CA ALA A 15 7.39 -12.39 -9.05
C ALA A 15 8.07 -13.01 -10.27
N GLN A 16 7.40 -12.93 -11.42
CA GLN A 16 7.93 -13.49 -12.68
C GLN A 16 9.25 -12.84 -13.10
N ILE A 17 9.37 -11.51 -12.95
CA ILE A 17 10.61 -10.81 -13.34
C ILE A 17 11.66 -10.79 -12.24
N ASN A 18 11.33 -11.25 -11.03
CA ASN A 18 12.24 -11.31 -9.89
C ASN A 18 12.24 -12.73 -9.27
N PRO A 19 12.76 -13.75 -9.96
CA PRO A 19 12.65 -15.14 -9.52
C PRO A 19 13.36 -15.42 -8.18
N ASP A 20 14.37 -14.62 -7.83
CA ASP A 20 15.15 -14.75 -6.59
C ASP A 20 14.54 -13.98 -5.40
N VAL A 21 13.38 -13.32 -5.61
CA VAL A 21 12.67 -12.54 -4.57
C VAL A 21 11.41 -13.29 -4.15
N LEU A 22 11.26 -13.50 -2.85
CA LEU A 22 10.02 -14.01 -2.27
C LEU A 22 8.99 -12.91 -2.23
N LEU A 23 7.85 -13.09 -2.92
CA LEU A 23 6.70 -12.21 -2.87
C LEU A 23 5.66 -12.76 -1.90
N ILE A 24 5.22 -11.92 -0.96
CA ILE A 24 4.13 -12.23 -0.05
C ILE A 24 2.96 -11.33 -0.40
N ALA A 25 1.82 -11.92 -0.75
CA ALA A 25 0.59 -11.25 -1.12
C ALA A 25 -0.44 -11.37 0.01
N VAL A 26 -0.83 -10.24 0.56
CA VAL A 26 -1.84 -10.17 1.62
C VAL A 26 -3.16 -9.68 1.05
N GLU A 27 -4.24 -10.43 1.28
CA GLU A 27 -5.59 -10.05 0.87
C GLU A 27 -6.61 -10.63 1.87
N ARG A 28 -7.66 -9.87 2.16
CA ARG A 28 -8.75 -10.31 3.04
C ARG A 28 -9.99 -10.79 2.28
N CYS A 29 -10.10 -10.45 0.99
CA CYS A 29 -11.16 -10.92 0.12
C CYS A 29 -10.75 -12.27 -0.48
N ARG A 30 -11.30 -13.36 0.06
CA ARG A 30 -10.94 -14.73 -0.33
C ARG A 30 -11.20 -15.01 -1.81
N GLU A 31 -12.29 -14.47 -2.36
CA GLU A 31 -12.63 -14.63 -3.77
C GLU A 31 -11.57 -13.98 -4.68
N ALA A 32 -11.06 -12.83 -4.30
CA ALA A 32 -9.98 -12.19 -5.04
C ALA A 32 -8.67 -12.96 -4.90
N MET A 33 -8.36 -13.44 -3.69
CA MET A 33 -7.15 -14.23 -3.42
C MET A 33 -7.12 -15.54 -4.22
N VAL A 34 -8.26 -16.25 -4.34
CA VAL A 34 -8.33 -17.49 -5.15
C VAL A 34 -7.91 -17.19 -6.59
N VAL A 35 -8.42 -16.11 -7.18
CA VAL A 35 -8.05 -15.69 -8.55
C VAL A 35 -6.55 -15.37 -8.65
N ALA A 36 -5.98 -14.73 -7.60
CA ALA A 36 -4.56 -14.43 -7.55
C ALA A 36 -3.70 -15.70 -7.47
N MET A 37 -4.12 -16.67 -6.65
CA MET A 37 -3.44 -17.97 -6.52
C MET A 37 -3.49 -18.79 -7.82
N GLU A 38 -4.66 -18.83 -8.48
CA GLU A 38 -4.81 -19.49 -9.79
C GLU A 38 -3.88 -18.87 -10.83
N LYS A 39 -3.79 -17.54 -10.88
CA LYS A 39 -2.89 -16.84 -11.78
C LYS A 39 -1.42 -17.22 -11.53
N ALA A 40 -0.97 -17.23 -10.29
CA ALA A 40 0.41 -17.62 -9.96
C ALA A 40 0.70 -19.08 -10.34
N ARG A 41 -0.25 -19.99 -10.07
CA ARG A 41 -0.17 -21.39 -10.49
C ARG A 41 -0.06 -21.53 -12.00
N ASP A 42 -0.92 -20.85 -12.76
CA ASP A 42 -0.98 -20.94 -14.21
C ASP A 42 0.26 -20.35 -14.89
N MET A 43 0.93 -19.39 -14.22
CA MET A 43 2.24 -18.84 -14.60
C MET A 43 3.42 -19.68 -14.11
N GLY A 44 3.19 -20.77 -13.35
CA GLY A 44 4.24 -21.63 -12.81
C GLY A 44 5.14 -20.95 -11.77
N LEU A 45 4.65 -19.94 -11.05
CA LEU A 45 5.43 -19.21 -10.06
C LEU A 45 5.59 -20.02 -8.78
N THR A 46 6.83 -20.09 -8.28
CA THR A 46 7.17 -20.80 -7.04
C THR A 46 7.63 -19.86 -5.92
N ASN A 47 7.74 -18.57 -6.21
CA ASN A 47 8.24 -17.53 -5.31
C ASN A 47 7.15 -16.56 -4.84
N VAL A 48 5.87 -16.99 -4.83
CA VAL A 48 4.74 -16.21 -4.30
C VAL A 48 4.03 -17.00 -3.22
N TYR A 49 3.77 -16.34 -2.09
CA TYR A 49 2.95 -16.86 -1.00
C TYR A 49 1.77 -15.93 -0.72
N TYR A 50 0.62 -16.50 -0.37
CA TYR A 50 -0.62 -15.77 -0.12
C TYR A 50 -1.04 -15.93 1.34
N ILE A 51 -1.45 -14.83 1.97
CA ILE A 51 -1.90 -14.81 3.35
C ILE A 51 -3.29 -14.15 3.41
N ASP A 52 -4.30 -14.94 3.83
CA ASP A 52 -5.66 -14.47 4.13
C ASP A 52 -5.66 -13.80 5.50
N MET A 53 -5.50 -12.46 5.53
CA MET A 53 -5.47 -11.73 6.79
C MET A 53 -5.91 -10.28 6.60
N ASP A 54 -6.38 -9.66 7.69
CA ASP A 54 -6.43 -8.19 7.77
C ASP A 54 -5.02 -7.68 8.05
N VAL A 55 -4.57 -6.71 7.26
CA VAL A 55 -3.23 -6.12 7.44
C VAL A 55 -3.04 -5.43 8.79
N ALA A 56 -4.12 -5.14 9.52
CA ALA A 56 -4.04 -4.67 10.89
C ALA A 56 -3.32 -5.66 11.83
N GLU A 57 -3.28 -6.94 11.45
CA GLU A 57 -2.64 -8.03 12.21
C GLU A 57 -1.20 -8.35 11.73
N ILE A 58 -0.61 -7.49 10.90
CA ILE A 58 0.69 -7.75 10.25
C ILE A 58 1.81 -8.09 11.26
N GLU A 59 1.81 -7.44 12.42
CA GLU A 59 2.80 -7.65 13.48
C GLU A 59 2.65 -9.01 14.19
N ASN A 60 1.51 -9.70 14.04
CA ASN A 60 1.30 -11.05 14.58
C ASN A 60 1.87 -12.13 13.66
N ILE A 61 2.19 -11.79 12.43
CA ILE A 61 2.69 -12.73 11.40
C ILE A 61 4.17 -12.50 11.12
N PHE A 62 4.61 -11.24 11.07
CA PHE A 62 5.98 -10.89 10.68
C PHE A 62 6.77 -10.35 11.88
N ALA A 63 8.02 -10.81 11.98
CA ALA A 63 8.96 -10.29 12.96
C ALA A 63 9.42 -8.85 12.59
N PRO A 64 9.93 -8.09 13.55
CA PRO A 64 10.50 -6.77 13.27
C PRO A 64 11.59 -6.84 12.21
N GLY A 65 11.47 -6.00 11.18
CA GLY A 65 12.46 -5.88 10.10
C GLY A 65 12.51 -7.07 9.14
N GLU A 66 11.52 -7.96 9.14
CA GLU A 66 11.51 -9.16 8.28
C GLU A 66 11.21 -8.84 6.81
N ILE A 67 10.56 -7.71 6.53
CA ILE A 67 10.14 -7.31 5.19
C ILE A 67 11.12 -6.28 4.62
N ASP A 68 11.65 -6.51 3.43
CA ASP A 68 12.54 -5.56 2.75
C ASP A 68 11.78 -4.41 2.09
N ARG A 69 10.64 -4.73 1.44
CA ARG A 69 9.82 -3.77 0.71
C ARG A 69 8.34 -4.12 0.76
N LEU A 70 7.50 -3.10 0.92
CA LEU A 70 6.06 -3.24 0.97
C LEU A 70 5.42 -2.39 -0.15
N PHE A 71 4.37 -2.92 -0.78
CA PHE A 71 3.59 -2.22 -1.81
C PHE A 71 2.16 -2.03 -1.35
N ILE A 72 1.64 -0.81 -1.52
CA ILE A 72 0.25 -0.43 -1.25
C ILE A 72 -0.29 0.16 -2.56
N ASN A 73 -0.99 -0.66 -3.33
CA ASN A 73 -1.50 -0.29 -4.63
C ASN A 73 -3.01 -0.12 -4.59
N PHE A 74 -3.51 1.09 -4.88
CA PHE A 74 -4.93 1.43 -5.03
C PHE A 74 -5.80 0.99 -3.83
N PRO A 75 -5.41 1.34 -2.59
CA PRO A 75 -6.21 1.00 -1.42
C PRO A 75 -7.53 1.79 -1.39
N ASP A 76 -8.52 1.29 -0.66
CA ASP A 76 -9.79 1.97 -0.43
C ASP A 76 -9.58 3.39 0.13
N PRO A 77 -10.13 4.44 -0.49
CA PRO A 77 -9.86 5.83 -0.09
C PRO A 77 -10.60 6.27 1.17
N TRP A 78 -11.65 5.56 1.60
CA TRP A 78 -12.46 5.91 2.78
C TRP A 78 -12.75 7.41 2.86
N PRO A 79 -13.61 8.00 1.99
CA PRO A 79 -13.69 9.46 1.80
C PRO A 79 -14.19 10.22 3.03
N ARG A 80 -14.97 9.58 3.91
CA ARG A 80 -15.51 10.24 5.12
C ARG A 80 -14.43 10.39 6.18
N LYS A 81 -14.26 11.58 6.77
CA LYS A 81 -13.28 11.89 7.83
C LYS A 81 -13.30 10.88 8.99
N LYS A 82 -14.50 10.48 9.46
CA LYS A 82 -14.64 9.49 10.55
C LYS A 82 -14.04 8.12 10.25
N ASN A 83 -13.78 7.82 8.98
CA ASN A 83 -13.19 6.56 8.52
C ASN A 83 -11.69 6.69 8.22
N ALA A 84 -11.05 7.83 8.49
CA ALA A 84 -9.64 8.06 8.17
C ALA A 84 -8.71 6.96 8.73
N LYS A 85 -9.00 6.46 9.94
CA LYS A 85 -8.26 5.36 10.58
C LYS A 85 -8.30 4.03 9.80
N ARG A 86 -9.19 3.89 8.81
CA ARG A 86 -9.29 2.70 7.95
C ARG A 86 -8.39 2.79 6.71
N ARG A 87 -7.87 3.98 6.39
CA ARG A 87 -6.95 4.17 5.25
C ARG A 87 -5.64 3.45 5.55
N LEU A 88 -5.16 2.66 4.61
CA LEU A 88 -3.91 1.91 4.78
C LEU A 88 -2.66 2.80 4.89
N THR A 89 -2.79 4.09 4.61
CA THR A 89 -1.74 5.11 4.81
C THR A 89 -1.93 5.96 6.06
N HIS A 90 -2.90 5.62 6.93
CA HIS A 90 -3.06 6.29 8.23
C HIS A 90 -1.90 5.92 9.17
N ARG A 91 -1.46 6.86 10.01
CA ARG A 91 -0.32 6.71 10.94
C ARG A 91 -0.34 5.43 11.79
N GLY A 92 -1.52 4.93 12.16
CA GLY A 92 -1.65 3.67 12.89
C GLY A 92 -1.21 2.44 12.09
N PHE A 93 -1.35 2.46 10.76
CA PHE A 93 -0.80 1.44 9.87
C PHE A 93 0.69 1.69 9.58
N LEU A 94 1.08 2.96 9.41
CA LEU A 94 2.49 3.32 9.18
C LEU A 94 3.40 2.84 10.32
N ASP A 95 2.95 2.95 11.57
CA ASP A 95 3.66 2.44 12.74
C ASP A 95 3.93 0.94 12.61
N LYS A 96 2.89 0.16 12.25
CA LYS A 96 3.00 -1.28 12.04
C LYS A 96 3.95 -1.63 10.88
N TYR A 97 3.83 -0.92 9.75
CA TYR A 97 4.70 -1.14 8.60
C TYR A 97 6.17 -0.86 8.93
N CYS A 98 6.45 0.25 9.60
CA CYS A 98 7.82 0.60 9.98
C CYS A 98 8.43 -0.30 11.07
N ARG A 99 7.63 -1.16 11.70
CA ARG A 99 8.15 -2.22 12.59
C ARG A 99 8.51 -3.48 11.82
N VAL A 100 7.66 -3.91 10.88
CA VAL A 100 7.89 -5.16 10.13
C VAL A 100 8.79 -4.97 8.92
N VAL A 101 8.82 -3.78 8.32
CA VAL A 101 9.77 -3.41 7.27
C VAL A 101 11.10 -3.06 7.93
N ARG A 102 12.22 -3.59 7.42
CA ARG A 102 13.55 -3.27 7.95
C ARG A 102 13.82 -1.77 7.92
N GLU A 103 14.65 -1.29 8.83
CA GLU A 103 15.09 0.11 8.83
C GLU A 103 15.79 0.45 7.50
N GLY A 104 15.42 1.57 6.90
CA GLY A 104 15.87 1.97 5.57
C GLY A 104 15.24 1.18 4.42
N GLY A 105 14.37 0.20 4.71
CA GLY A 105 13.47 -0.39 3.73
C GLY A 105 12.39 0.61 3.32
N GLU A 106 11.60 0.27 2.31
CA GLU A 106 10.65 1.22 1.72
C GLU A 106 9.27 0.60 1.57
N PHE A 107 8.24 1.44 1.67
CA PHE A 107 6.96 1.10 1.07
C PHE A 107 6.64 2.03 -0.10
N HIS A 108 6.07 1.44 -1.15
CA HIS A 108 5.68 2.15 -2.37
C HIS A 108 4.16 2.27 -2.38
N PHE A 109 3.69 3.49 -2.55
CA PHE A 109 2.27 3.81 -2.55
C PHE A 109 1.83 4.34 -3.91
N LYS A 110 0.75 3.77 -4.47
CA LYS A 110 0.09 4.25 -5.70
C LYS A 110 -1.42 4.38 -5.49
N THR A 111 -2.01 5.43 -6.07
CA THR A 111 -3.46 5.65 -6.09
C THR A 111 -3.87 6.59 -7.22
N ASP A 112 -5.08 6.42 -7.76
CA ASP A 112 -5.76 7.37 -8.63
C ASP A 112 -6.49 8.48 -7.85
N ASN A 113 -6.59 8.34 -6.53
CA ASN A 113 -7.38 9.21 -5.66
C ASN A 113 -6.54 10.34 -5.07
N ALA A 114 -6.57 11.53 -5.70
CA ALA A 114 -5.81 12.70 -5.27
C ALA A 114 -6.08 13.10 -3.80
N PRO A 115 -7.34 13.10 -3.27
CA PRO A 115 -7.58 13.37 -1.85
C PRO A 115 -6.92 12.35 -0.91
N LEU A 116 -6.89 11.06 -1.27
CA LEU A 116 -6.17 10.06 -0.49
C LEU A 116 -4.66 10.29 -0.56
N PHE A 117 -4.14 10.65 -1.73
CA PHE A 117 -2.71 10.93 -1.89
C PHE A 117 -2.27 12.11 -1.03
N ALA A 118 -3.01 13.23 -1.08
CA ALA A 118 -2.73 14.40 -0.24
C ALA A 118 -2.74 14.05 1.26
N PHE A 119 -3.79 13.37 1.73
CA PHE A 119 -3.87 12.87 3.10
C PHE A 119 -2.66 12.00 3.47
N SER A 120 -2.24 11.12 2.55
CA SER A 120 -1.12 10.20 2.81
C SER A 120 0.19 10.95 2.98
N LEU A 121 0.47 11.96 2.15
CA LEU A 121 1.66 12.79 2.28
C LEU A 121 1.68 13.56 3.62
N GLU A 122 0.51 14.06 4.08
CA GLU A 122 0.37 14.68 5.40
C GLU A 122 0.69 13.69 6.54
N GLU A 123 0.18 12.46 6.47
CA GLU A 123 0.46 11.42 7.46
C GLU A 123 1.95 11.03 7.47
N PHE A 124 2.59 10.89 6.30
CA PHE A 124 4.02 10.59 6.22
C PHE A 124 4.87 11.70 6.85
N ALA A 125 4.56 12.96 6.51
CA ALA A 125 5.24 14.12 7.10
C ALA A 125 5.03 14.21 8.62
N ALA A 126 3.81 14.01 9.10
CA ALA A 126 3.47 14.02 10.53
C ALA A 126 4.23 12.93 11.31
N CYS A 127 4.49 11.77 10.68
CA CYS A 127 5.32 10.70 11.25
C CYS A 127 6.82 10.93 11.06
N GLY A 128 7.22 12.01 10.40
CA GLY A 128 8.63 12.31 10.10
C GLY A 128 9.27 11.32 9.12
N LEU A 129 8.47 10.63 8.30
CA LEU A 129 8.94 9.70 7.29
C LEU A 129 9.40 10.46 6.04
N GLU A 130 10.54 10.05 5.49
CA GLU A 130 11.06 10.59 4.24
C GLU A 130 10.27 10.04 3.06
N THR A 131 9.83 10.94 2.15
CA THR A 131 9.19 10.57 0.88
C THR A 131 10.14 10.83 -0.28
N LYS A 132 10.17 9.89 -1.24
CA LYS A 132 10.98 9.98 -2.47
C LYS A 132 10.10 9.76 -3.70
N ASN A 133 10.58 10.20 -4.85
CA ASN A 133 9.95 9.94 -6.15
C ASN A 133 8.45 10.26 -6.15
N VAL A 134 8.09 11.39 -5.52
CA VAL A 134 6.71 11.88 -5.45
C VAL A 134 6.29 12.41 -6.82
N THR A 135 5.21 11.88 -7.37
CA THR A 135 4.63 12.34 -8.63
C THR A 135 3.11 12.35 -8.58
N ASP A 136 2.52 13.33 -9.23
CA ASP A 136 1.07 13.45 -9.41
C ASP A 136 0.56 12.67 -10.61
N ASP A 137 1.47 12.23 -11.51
CA ASP A 137 1.12 11.44 -12.69
C ASP A 137 2.31 10.55 -13.08
N LEU A 138 2.27 9.29 -12.63
CA LEU A 138 3.33 8.30 -12.86
C LEU A 138 3.53 7.98 -14.35
N HIS A 139 2.47 8.04 -15.13
CA HIS A 139 2.46 7.59 -16.53
C HIS A 139 2.38 8.75 -17.54
N ARG A 140 2.68 9.97 -17.13
CA ARG A 140 2.62 11.17 -17.98
C ARG A 140 3.37 11.00 -19.31
N ASP A 141 4.54 10.41 -19.24
CA ASP A 141 5.44 10.24 -20.40
C ASP A 141 5.44 8.79 -20.93
N GLY A 142 4.44 8.01 -20.56
CA GLY A 142 4.28 6.62 -20.96
C GLY A 142 4.26 5.64 -19.78
N PRO A 143 4.05 4.35 -20.06
CA PRO A 143 3.95 3.31 -19.03
C PRO A 143 5.23 3.17 -18.20
N VAL A 144 5.11 3.13 -16.89
CA VAL A 144 6.23 2.96 -15.96
C VAL A 144 5.99 1.75 -15.04
N GLY A 145 6.91 0.78 -15.07
CA GLY A 145 6.90 -0.39 -14.21
C GLY A 145 5.72 -1.35 -14.45
N ILE A 146 5.46 -2.21 -13.47
CA ILE A 146 4.36 -3.16 -13.51
C ILE A 146 3.09 -2.47 -13.05
N MET A 147 2.04 -2.56 -13.87
CA MET A 147 0.73 -2.01 -13.55
C MET A 147 -0.17 -3.05 -12.88
N THR A 148 -0.96 -2.61 -11.91
CA THR A 148 -2.11 -3.40 -11.45
C THR A 148 -3.20 -3.43 -12.52
N GLY A 149 -4.17 -4.36 -12.41
CA GLY A 149 -5.32 -4.35 -13.33
C GLY A 149 -6.21 -3.09 -13.21
N TYR A 150 -6.20 -2.40 -12.05
CA TYR A 150 -6.84 -1.09 -11.89
C TYR A 150 -6.05 0.00 -12.60
N GLU A 151 -4.74 0.00 -12.43
CA GLU A 151 -3.84 0.98 -13.03
C GLU A 151 -3.92 0.98 -14.56
N GLU A 152 -3.96 -0.20 -15.20
CA GLU A 152 -4.15 -0.31 -16.64
C GLU A 152 -5.44 0.36 -17.13
N LYS A 153 -6.55 0.17 -16.39
CA LYS A 153 -7.84 0.79 -16.74
C LYS A 153 -7.76 2.31 -16.62
N PHE A 154 -7.18 2.82 -15.55
CA PHE A 154 -7.04 4.26 -15.32
C PHE A 154 -6.08 4.89 -16.34
N TYR A 155 -4.98 4.23 -16.64
CA TYR A 155 -4.05 4.66 -17.68
C TYR A 155 -4.74 4.76 -19.05
N ALA A 156 -5.51 3.74 -19.43
CA ALA A 156 -6.27 3.76 -20.69
C ALA A 156 -7.33 4.87 -20.75
N LEU A 157 -7.81 5.34 -19.59
CA LEU A 157 -8.75 6.47 -19.47
C LEU A 157 -8.04 7.83 -19.36
N GLY A 158 -6.71 7.88 -19.34
CA GLY A 158 -5.94 9.09 -19.11
C GLY A 158 -6.07 9.67 -17.70
N THR A 159 -6.45 8.84 -16.73
CA THR A 159 -6.52 9.24 -15.31
C THR A 159 -5.12 9.25 -14.70
N PRO A 160 -4.68 10.38 -14.12
CA PRO A 160 -3.37 10.45 -13.46
C PRO A 160 -3.23 9.45 -12.32
N ILE A 161 -2.06 8.84 -12.21
CA ILE A 161 -1.71 7.94 -11.12
C ILE A 161 -0.68 8.61 -10.23
N HIS A 162 -1.08 8.90 -9.00
CA HIS A 162 -0.19 9.42 -7.97
C HIS A 162 0.68 8.32 -7.40
N ARG A 163 1.95 8.61 -7.18
CA ARG A 163 2.91 7.66 -6.60
C ARG A 163 3.90 8.36 -5.69
N CYS A 164 4.32 7.66 -4.64
CA CYS A 164 5.53 7.99 -3.87
C CYS A 164 6.16 6.73 -3.29
N GLU A 165 7.40 6.86 -2.86
CA GLU A 165 8.15 5.89 -2.07
C GLU A 165 8.40 6.49 -0.69
N VAL A 166 8.29 5.69 0.37
CA VAL A 166 8.45 6.14 1.76
C VAL A 166 9.48 5.27 2.45
N VAL A 167 10.50 5.90 3.02
CA VAL A 167 11.55 5.21 3.75
C VAL A 167 11.09 4.89 5.17
N CYS A 168 11.11 3.61 5.50
CA CYS A 168 10.76 3.14 6.85
C CYS A 168 11.86 3.42 7.84
N LYS A 169 11.48 4.01 8.97
CA LYS A 169 12.31 4.17 10.17
C LYS A 169 11.41 4.15 11.41
N PRO A 170 11.94 3.79 12.58
CA PRO A 170 11.19 3.93 13.82
C PRO A 170 10.76 5.38 14.05
N PHE A 171 9.53 5.59 14.50
CA PHE A 171 9.02 6.90 14.86
C PHE A 171 8.07 6.82 16.07
N VAL A 172 7.81 7.96 16.69
CA VAL A 172 6.81 8.07 17.76
C VAL A 172 5.51 8.52 17.14
N LEU A 173 4.42 7.76 17.38
CA LEU A 173 3.09 8.12 16.89
C LEU A 173 2.72 9.56 17.30
N PRO A 174 2.41 10.44 16.33
CA PRO A 174 1.92 11.78 16.64
C PRO A 174 0.64 11.68 17.48
N LYS A 175 0.54 12.50 18.52
CA LYS A 175 -0.70 12.59 19.31
C LYS A 175 -1.85 13.02 18.39
N GLU A 176 -3.00 12.33 18.52
CA GLU A 176 -4.21 12.78 17.82
C GLU A 176 -4.57 14.17 18.32
N GLU A 177 -4.68 15.15 17.42
CA GLU A 177 -5.29 16.41 17.75
C GLU A 177 -6.75 16.11 18.09
N THR A 178 -7.12 16.29 19.34
CA THR A 178 -8.50 16.28 19.78
C THR A 178 -9.20 17.43 19.06
N THR A 179 -9.89 17.12 17.96
CA THR A 179 -10.81 18.08 17.33
C THR A 179 -11.80 18.47 18.42
N LYS A 180 -11.67 19.68 18.96
CA LYS A 180 -12.69 20.26 19.84
C LYS A 180 -13.99 20.22 19.04
N GLU A 181 -14.96 19.47 19.51
CA GLU A 181 -16.32 19.54 18.99
C GLU A 181 -16.74 21.01 19.10
N GLU A 182 -17.04 21.61 17.95
CA GLU A 182 -17.73 22.91 17.96
C GLU A 182 -19.03 22.72 18.72
N PRO A 183 -19.36 23.61 19.70
CA PRO A 183 -20.62 23.52 20.43
C PRO A 183 -21.76 23.62 19.41
N ARG A 184 -22.63 22.63 19.39
CA ARG A 184 -23.89 22.71 18.65
C ARG A 184 -24.64 23.90 19.20
N GLU A 185 -24.72 24.95 18.41
CA GLU A 185 -25.66 26.05 18.69
C GLU A 185 -27.06 25.46 18.74
N ALA A 186 -27.77 25.80 19.83
CA ALA A 186 -29.12 25.35 20.15
C ALA A 186 -30.18 26.08 19.32
#